data_b6a75ea71e149f4ff88bd9d4c42e5dd8
#
_entry.id   b6a75ea71e149f4ff88bd9d4c42e5dd8
#
_cell.length_a   1.000
_cell.length_b   1.000
_cell.length_c   1.000
_cell.angle_alpha   90.00
_cell.angle_beta   90.00
_cell.angle_gamma   90.00
#
_symmetry.space_group_name_H-M   'P 1'
#
loop_
_entity.id
_entity.type
_entity.pdbx_description
1 polymer ?
#
loop_
_entity_poly.entity_id
_entity_poly.type
_entity_poly.pdbx_seq_one_letter_code
_entity_poly.pdbx_strand_id
1 'polypeptide(L)' 'MRLPSLSSKDIIRALRKAGFDEAPQRGKGSHRAFVKKDSTGRVRLVIVPQGKDVPRGTLVAILEQAGLSKDDFLQLL' A
#
# COMPACT_ATOMS: atom_id res chain seq x y z
N MET A 1 -7.31 -8.65 14.83
CA MET A 1 -8.14 -8.94 13.65
C MET A 1 -7.27 -9.44 12.51
N ARG A 2 -7.76 -10.39 11.79
CA ARG A 2 -7.04 -11.01 10.68
C ARG A 2 -7.18 -10.15 9.42
N LEU A 3 -6.08 -9.92 8.70
CA LEU A 3 -6.15 -9.24 7.41
C LEU A 3 -6.81 -10.15 6.38
N PRO A 4 -7.74 -9.64 5.57
CA PRO A 4 -8.36 -10.43 4.51
C PRO A 4 -7.39 -10.69 3.37
N SER A 5 -7.77 -11.64 2.51
CA SER A 5 -7.06 -11.85 1.24
C SER A 5 -7.46 -10.71 0.29
N LEU A 6 -6.48 -10.00 -0.24
CA LEU A 6 -6.73 -8.82 -1.06
C LEU A 6 -5.95 -8.87 -2.37
N SER A 7 -6.56 -8.28 -3.40
CA SER A 7 -5.87 -8.05 -4.66
C SER A 7 -5.07 -6.76 -4.59
N SER A 8 -4.13 -6.60 -5.53
CA SER A 8 -3.39 -5.34 -5.66
C SER A 8 -4.33 -4.16 -5.91
N LYS A 9 -5.42 -4.35 -6.64
CA LYS A 9 -6.43 -3.31 -6.88
C LYS A 9 -7.04 -2.79 -5.58
N ASP A 10 -7.39 -3.71 -4.67
CA ASP A 10 -7.97 -3.32 -3.38
C ASP A 10 -6.98 -2.53 -2.55
N ILE A 11 -5.74 -2.99 -2.53
CA ILE A 11 -4.67 -2.34 -1.76
C ILE A 11 -4.40 -0.94 -2.31
N ILE A 12 -4.30 -0.81 -3.64
CA ILE A 12 -4.05 0.47 -4.28
C ILE A 12 -5.19 1.45 -3.99
N ARG A 13 -6.44 0.98 -4.05
CA ARG A 13 -7.59 1.83 -3.74
C ARG A 13 -7.51 2.36 -2.32
N ALA A 14 -7.15 1.50 -1.36
CA ALA A 14 -7.00 1.92 0.04
C ALA A 14 -5.84 2.92 0.19
N LEU A 15 -4.71 2.68 -0.46
CA LEU A 15 -3.58 3.59 -0.42
C LEU A 15 -3.94 4.98 -0.98
N ARG A 16 -4.70 5.03 -2.08
CA ARG A 16 -5.14 6.30 -2.64
C ARG A 16 -6.06 7.05 -1.67
N LYS A 17 -6.95 6.35 -1.00
CA LYS A 17 -7.80 6.95 0.04
C LYS A 17 -6.97 7.48 1.20
N ALA A 18 -5.84 6.85 1.50
CA ALA A 18 -4.92 7.31 2.53
C ALA A 18 -4.04 8.48 2.08
N GLY A 19 -4.16 8.91 0.81
CA GLY A 19 -3.42 10.05 0.30
C GLY A 19 -2.16 9.70 -0.49
N PHE A 20 -1.95 8.43 -0.83
CA PHE A 20 -0.81 8.03 -1.64
C PHE A 20 -1.09 8.28 -3.13
N ASP A 21 -0.07 8.74 -3.84
CA ASP A 21 -0.10 8.93 -5.28
C ASP A 21 0.87 7.97 -5.94
N GLU A 22 0.51 7.51 -7.12
CA GLU A 22 1.39 6.62 -7.87
C GLU A 22 2.62 7.37 -8.36
N ALA A 23 3.79 6.73 -8.23
CA ALA A 23 5.07 7.21 -8.75
C ALA A 23 5.55 6.22 -9.81
N PRO A 24 5.05 6.32 -11.07
CA PRO A 24 5.34 5.31 -12.10
C PRO A 24 6.82 5.13 -12.38
N GLN A 25 7.60 6.20 -12.28
CA GLN A 25 9.04 6.15 -12.55
C GLN A 25 9.82 5.37 -11.49
N ARG A 26 9.20 5.08 -10.34
CA ARG A 26 9.83 4.33 -9.25
C ARG A 26 9.37 2.88 -9.19
N GLY A 27 8.38 2.51 -10.01
CA GLY A 27 7.92 1.13 -10.13
C GLY A 27 8.75 0.38 -11.17
N LYS A 28 8.77 -0.95 -11.07
CA LYS A 28 9.49 -1.81 -12.02
C LYS A 28 8.72 -3.09 -12.30
N GLY A 29 8.55 -3.39 -13.59
CA GLY A 29 7.93 -4.63 -14.03
C GLY A 29 6.52 -4.77 -13.47
N SER A 30 6.29 -5.84 -12.72
CA SER A 30 4.99 -6.12 -12.11
C SER A 30 4.78 -5.42 -10.77
N HIS A 31 5.68 -4.51 -10.37
CA HIS A 31 5.58 -3.78 -9.12
C HIS A 31 5.27 -2.31 -9.39
N ARG A 32 4.30 -1.76 -8.68
CA ARG A 32 3.93 -0.34 -8.78
C ARG A 32 4.32 0.37 -7.50
N ALA A 33 4.83 1.58 -7.62
CA ALA A 33 5.28 2.38 -6.49
C ALA A 33 4.29 3.50 -6.18
N PHE A 34 4.07 3.74 -4.89
CA PHE A 34 3.19 4.80 -4.39
C PHE A 34 3.91 5.61 -3.34
N VAL A 35 3.70 6.91 -3.34
CA VAL A 35 4.40 7.82 -2.43
C VAL A 35 3.41 8.73 -1.73
N LYS A 36 3.78 9.11 -0.50
CA LYS A 36 3.04 10.10 0.27
C LYS A 36 4.01 10.83 1.19
N LYS A 37 3.87 12.15 1.27
CA LYS A 37 4.58 12.94 2.26
C LYS A 37 3.78 12.92 3.56
N ASP A 38 4.39 12.47 4.66
CA ASP A 38 3.69 12.44 5.94
C ASP A 38 3.75 13.80 6.65
N SER A 39 3.14 13.88 7.86
CA SER A 39 3.05 15.14 8.61
C SER A 39 4.40 15.69 9.03
N THR A 40 5.44 14.86 9.06
CA THR A 40 6.80 15.30 9.39
C THR A 40 7.59 15.77 8.17
N GLY A 41 7.00 15.70 6.98
CA GLY A 41 7.66 16.00 5.72
C GLY A 41 8.44 14.84 5.12
N ARG A 42 8.44 13.68 5.78
CA ARG A 42 9.11 12.49 5.28
C ARG A 42 8.29 11.85 4.16
N VAL A 43 8.97 11.46 3.10
CA VAL A 43 8.32 10.74 1.99
C VAL A 43 8.28 9.26 2.31
N ARG A 44 7.08 8.68 2.29
CA ARG A 44 6.90 7.24 2.42
C ARG A 44 6.74 6.63 1.04
N LEU A 45 7.47 5.55 0.80
CA LEU A 45 7.44 4.80 -0.46
C LEU A 45 6.88 3.41 -0.19
N VAL A 46 5.86 3.04 -0.95
CA VAL A 46 5.21 1.73 -0.83
C VAL A 46 5.30 1.03 -2.18
N ILE A 47 5.75 -0.21 -2.18
CA ILE A 47 5.84 -1.03 -3.38
C ILE A 47 4.74 -2.09 -3.32
N VAL A 48 3.88 -2.11 -4.35
CA VAL A 48 2.74 -3.04 -4.42
C VAL A 48 2.94 -4.01 -5.60
N PRO A 49 3.16 -5.29 -5.32
CA PRO A 49 3.21 -6.29 -6.40
C PRO A 49 1.82 -6.46 -7.00
N GLN A 50 1.77 -6.71 -8.30
CA GLN A 50 0.50 -6.87 -9.00
C GLN A 50 0.02 -8.32 -8.91
N GLY A 51 -1.27 -8.52 -8.66
CA GLY A 51 -1.85 -9.85 -8.59
C GLY A 51 -3.22 -9.86 -7.94
N LYS A 52 -3.90 -10.99 -8.06
CA LYS A 52 -5.24 -11.17 -7.49
C LYS A 52 -5.21 -11.46 -5.99
N ASP A 53 -4.15 -12.14 -5.55
CA ASP A 53 -3.98 -12.50 -4.15
C ASP A 53 -2.60 -12.06 -3.70
N VAL A 54 -2.55 -10.97 -2.94
CA VAL A 54 -1.30 -10.50 -2.37
C VAL A 54 -1.05 -11.29 -1.08
N PRO A 55 0.08 -11.99 -0.96
CA PRO A 55 0.38 -12.77 0.24
C PRO A 55 0.34 -11.90 1.50
N ARG A 56 -0.11 -12.51 2.61
CA ARG A 56 -0.26 -11.78 3.88
C ARG A 56 1.04 -11.11 4.33
N GLY A 57 2.16 -11.82 4.23
CA GLY A 57 3.45 -11.25 4.63
C GLY A 57 3.79 -10.01 3.81
N THR A 58 3.49 -10.04 2.52
CA THR A 58 3.68 -8.89 1.64
C THR A 58 2.75 -7.73 2.04
N LEU A 59 1.49 -8.05 2.38
CA LEU A 59 0.54 -7.04 2.83
C LEU A 59 1.03 -6.38 4.12
N VAL A 60 1.53 -7.14 5.08
CA VAL A 60 2.08 -6.59 6.32
C VAL A 60 3.24 -5.63 6.01
N ALA A 61 4.14 -6.00 5.10
CA ALA A 61 5.25 -5.14 4.70
C ALA A 61 4.74 -3.84 4.06
N ILE A 62 3.70 -3.93 3.24
CA ILE A 62 3.07 -2.75 2.62
C ILE A 62 2.54 -1.79 3.71
N LEU A 63 1.86 -2.33 4.70
CA LEU A 63 1.33 -1.50 5.80
C LEU A 63 2.45 -0.82 6.58
N GLU A 64 3.53 -1.54 6.85
CA GLU A 64 4.70 -0.97 7.52
C GLU A 64 5.31 0.16 6.70
N GLN A 65 5.49 -0.05 5.39
CA GLN A 65 6.01 0.99 4.49
C GLN A 65 5.09 2.21 4.48
N ALA A 66 3.77 1.97 4.48
CA ALA A 66 2.78 3.04 4.42
C ALA A 66 2.62 3.76 5.76
N GLY A 67 3.08 3.19 6.85
CA GLY A 67 2.85 3.73 8.18
C GLY A 67 1.41 3.60 8.65
N LEU A 68 0.69 2.58 8.16
CA LEU A 68 -0.69 2.33 8.51
C LEU A 68 -0.82 1.15 9.46
N SER A 69 -1.68 1.28 10.46
CA SER A 69 -2.06 0.14 11.29
C SER A 69 -3.04 -0.75 10.51
N LYS A 70 -3.22 -1.98 10.98
CA LYS A 70 -4.23 -2.87 10.40
C LYS A 70 -5.62 -2.25 10.45
N ASP A 71 -5.96 -1.67 11.58
CA ASP A 71 -7.29 -1.07 11.78
C ASP A 71 -7.51 0.10 10.83
N ASP A 72 -6.52 0.99 10.69
CA ASP A 72 -6.60 2.11 9.78
C ASP A 72 -6.79 1.62 8.34
N PHE A 73 -6.02 0.63 7.96
CA PHE A 73 -6.10 0.08 6.61
C PHE A 73 -7.46 -0.55 6.33
N LEU A 74 -7.99 -1.34 7.27
CA LEU A 74 -9.28 -1.99 7.11
C LEU A 74 -10.41 -0.98 6.92
N GLN A 75 -10.32 0.18 7.55
CA GLN A 75 -11.30 1.24 7.38
C GLN A 75 -11.26 1.88 5.99
N LEU A 76 -10.15 1.74 5.28
CA LEU A 76 -9.99 2.31 3.95
C LEU A 76 -10.49 1.38 2.83
N LEU A 77 -10.77 0.13 3.15
CA LEU A 77 -11.21 -0.85 2.17
C LEU A 77 -12.64 -0.62 1.69
#